data_3debab359eb373d846b0a1a3b970d4d0
#
_entry.id   3debab359eb373d846b0a1a3b970d4d0
#
_cell.length_a   1.000
_cell.length_b   1.000
_cell.length_c   1.000
_cell.angle_alpha   90.00
_cell.angle_beta   90.00
_cell.angle_gamma   90.00
#
_symmetry.space_group_name_H-M   'P 1'
#
loop_
_entity.id
_entity.type
_entity.pdbx_description
1 polymer ?
#
loop_
_entity_poly.entity_id
_entity_poly.type
_entity_poly.pdbx_seq_one_letter_code
_entity_poly.pdbx_strand_id
1 'polypeptide(L)'
;MTALSGAHTVGMANCVHYSDRVYGTDRDEEIDPSFAQTMQQTCQGPSGKAPFDVQTPMRFDNAYYRNLIARRGLLISDQTLYCGGGLQDNLMEMYSADGEAFARDFAKAMVKMGNVPPPMAMPVEMRLMCSTAN
;
A
#
# COMPACT_ATOMS: atom_id res chain seq x y z
N MET A 1 4.64 -7.88 7.79
CA MET A 1 3.68 -7.44 6.73
C MET A 1 3.52 -5.93 6.76
N THR A 2 3.08 -5.31 7.84
CA THR A 2 2.76 -3.87 7.95
C THR A 2 3.83 -2.93 7.36
N ALA A 3 5.12 -3.14 7.69
CA ALA A 3 6.21 -2.34 7.12
C ALA A 3 6.31 -2.48 5.58
N LEU A 4 6.08 -3.67 5.03
CA LEU A 4 6.15 -3.92 3.58
C LEU A 4 4.98 -3.29 2.82
N SER A 5 3.80 -3.18 3.43
CA SER A 5 2.66 -2.48 2.84
C SER A 5 2.97 -0.99 2.59
N GLY A 6 3.90 -0.41 3.36
CA GLY A 6 4.43 0.93 3.13
C GLY A 6 5.14 1.14 1.79
N ALA A 7 5.38 0.08 1.00
CA ALA A 7 5.81 0.21 -0.40
C ALA A 7 4.80 1.01 -1.24
N HIS A 8 3.52 1.02 -0.83
CA HIS A 8 2.47 1.83 -1.45
C HIS A 8 2.60 3.34 -1.18
N THR A 9 3.67 3.79 -0.51
CA THR A 9 4.03 5.22 -0.51
C THR A 9 4.45 5.71 -1.91
N VAL A 10 4.76 4.79 -2.84
CA VAL A 10 5.02 5.09 -4.26
C VAL A 10 4.22 4.15 -5.15
N GLY A 11 3.88 4.62 -6.35
CA GLY A 11 3.18 3.82 -7.35
C GLY A 11 1.77 4.28 -7.64
N MET A 12 1.14 3.63 -8.63
CA MET A 12 -0.18 3.98 -9.17
C MET A 12 -1.04 2.73 -9.27
N ALA A 13 -2.32 2.84 -8.94
CA ALA A 13 -3.31 1.80 -9.21
C ALA A 13 -4.20 2.19 -10.40
N ASN A 14 -4.60 1.22 -11.20
CA ASN A 14 -5.63 1.41 -12.21
C ASN A 14 -7.03 1.49 -11.54
N CYS A 15 -7.94 2.24 -12.13
CA CYS A 15 -9.30 2.44 -11.64
C CYS A 15 -10.02 1.15 -11.26
N VAL A 16 -9.84 0.07 -12.02
CA VAL A 16 -10.44 -1.24 -11.75
C VAL A 16 -10.13 -1.81 -10.35
N HIS A 17 -9.03 -1.38 -9.73
CA HIS A 17 -8.62 -1.88 -8.41
C HIS A 17 -9.17 -1.07 -7.24
N TYR A 18 -9.72 0.13 -7.49
CA TYR A 18 -10.27 0.99 -6.44
C TYR A 18 -11.68 1.55 -6.75
N SER A 19 -12.23 1.23 -7.94
CA SER A 19 -13.57 1.68 -8.33
C SER A 19 -14.66 1.28 -7.33
N ASP A 20 -14.65 0.03 -6.88
CA ASP A 20 -15.66 -0.48 -5.94
C ASP A 20 -15.63 0.27 -4.61
N ARG A 21 -14.43 0.68 -4.15
CA ARG A 21 -14.26 1.46 -2.94
C ARG A 21 -14.79 2.89 -3.08
N VAL A 22 -14.62 3.54 -4.22
CA VAL A 22 -14.98 4.95 -4.42
C VAL A 22 -16.39 5.15 -4.95
N TYR A 23 -16.98 4.14 -5.61
CA TYR A 23 -18.34 4.18 -6.18
C TYR A 23 -19.31 3.23 -5.47
N GLY A 24 -18.85 2.32 -4.63
CA GLY A 24 -19.70 1.33 -3.96
C GLY A 24 -20.82 1.97 -3.15
N THR A 25 -21.99 1.34 -3.19
CA THR A 25 -23.18 1.75 -2.42
C THR A 25 -23.05 1.42 -0.94
N ASP A 26 -22.37 0.35 -0.61
CA ASP A 26 -21.86 0.04 0.72
C ASP A 26 -20.56 0.82 0.91
N ARG A 27 -20.68 2.14 0.95
CA ARG A 27 -19.53 2.96 1.33
C ARG A 27 -19.12 2.48 2.70
N ASP A 28 -17.97 1.80 2.72
CA ASP A 28 -17.29 1.60 3.97
C ASP A 28 -17.30 2.95 4.67
N GLU A 29 -17.93 3.03 5.86
CA GLU A 29 -17.93 4.24 6.69
C GLU A 29 -16.50 4.73 6.96
N GLU A 30 -15.53 4.01 6.40
CA GLU A 30 -14.09 4.12 6.54
C GLU A 30 -13.36 4.85 5.39
N ILE A 31 -14.07 5.52 4.47
CA ILE A 31 -13.40 6.37 3.47
C ILE A 31 -13.71 7.84 3.70
N ASP A 32 -12.68 8.69 3.67
CA ASP A 32 -12.86 10.14 3.69
C ASP A 32 -13.66 10.59 2.45
N PRO A 33 -14.83 11.28 2.61
CA PRO A 33 -15.70 11.60 1.49
C PRO A 33 -15.05 12.51 0.44
N SER A 34 -14.19 13.44 0.86
CA SER A 34 -13.51 14.37 -0.05
C SER A 34 -12.45 13.65 -0.87
N PHE A 35 -11.78 12.68 -0.25
CA PHE A 35 -10.85 11.80 -0.93
C PHE A 35 -11.56 10.91 -1.95
N ALA A 36 -12.70 10.29 -1.57
CA ALA A 36 -13.49 9.47 -2.49
C ALA A 36 -13.92 10.28 -3.73
N GLN A 37 -14.44 11.49 -3.54
CA GLN A 37 -14.84 12.37 -4.64
C GLN A 37 -13.66 12.71 -5.57
N THR A 38 -12.49 12.97 -5.02
CA THR A 38 -11.29 13.25 -5.81
C THR A 38 -10.87 12.02 -6.61
N MET A 39 -10.89 10.84 -6.01
CA MET A 39 -10.52 9.59 -6.68
C MET A 39 -11.52 9.19 -7.77
N GLN A 40 -12.81 9.49 -7.59
CA GLN A 40 -13.81 9.32 -8.64
C GLN A 40 -13.47 10.13 -9.90
N GLN A 41 -12.95 11.34 -9.74
CA GLN A 41 -12.53 12.17 -10.88
C GLN A 41 -11.34 11.57 -11.65
N THR A 42 -10.48 10.83 -10.98
CA THR A 42 -9.34 10.13 -11.62
C THR A 42 -9.74 8.81 -12.26
N CYS A 43 -10.87 8.24 -11.83
CA CYS A 43 -11.40 6.95 -12.30
C CYS A 43 -12.29 7.12 -13.53
N GLN A 44 -11.79 7.79 -14.57
CA GLN A 44 -12.53 7.98 -15.84
C GLN A 44 -12.19 6.84 -16.81
N GLY A 45 -12.94 5.74 -16.71
CA GLY A 45 -12.76 4.54 -17.53
C GLY A 45 -11.63 3.63 -17.09
N PRO A 46 -11.42 2.49 -17.79
CA PRO A 46 -10.50 1.42 -17.36
C PRO A 46 -9.03 1.85 -17.27
N SER A 47 -8.63 2.89 -17.99
CA SER A 47 -7.26 3.40 -18.05
C SER A 47 -6.96 4.49 -17.00
N GLY A 48 -7.97 4.96 -16.27
CA GLY A 48 -7.81 5.92 -15.18
C GLY A 48 -6.84 5.37 -14.12
N LYS A 49 -5.96 6.23 -13.60
CA LYS A 49 -4.96 5.86 -12.59
C LYS A 49 -4.97 6.86 -11.45
N ALA A 50 -4.75 6.35 -10.24
CA ALA A 50 -4.55 7.17 -9.06
C ALA A 50 -3.29 6.73 -8.32
N PRO A 51 -2.55 7.65 -7.67
CA PRO A 51 -1.43 7.28 -6.82
C PRO A 51 -1.92 6.59 -5.55
N PHE A 52 -1.18 5.60 -5.06
CA PHE A 52 -1.45 5.00 -3.75
C PHE A 52 -1.29 6.03 -2.62
N ASP A 53 -0.31 6.91 -2.74
CA ASP A 53 -0.10 8.04 -1.83
C ASP A 53 -0.42 9.35 -2.55
N VAL A 54 -1.49 10.01 -2.11
CA VAL A 54 -1.95 11.29 -2.69
C VAL A 54 -1.17 12.51 -2.20
N GLN A 55 -0.43 12.38 -1.09
CA GLN A 55 0.33 13.49 -0.52
C GLN A 55 1.69 13.66 -1.19
N THR A 56 2.42 12.55 -1.34
CA THR A 56 3.79 12.54 -1.88
C THR A 56 3.99 11.38 -2.87
N PRO A 57 3.26 11.36 -4.01
CA PRO A 57 3.14 10.17 -4.87
C PRO A 57 4.44 9.68 -5.50
N MET A 58 5.48 10.51 -5.52
CA MET A 58 6.79 10.18 -6.12
C MET A 58 7.92 10.13 -5.08
N ARG A 59 7.57 10.15 -3.80
CA ARG A 59 8.56 10.17 -2.72
C ARG A 59 8.37 8.96 -1.81
N PHE A 60 9.46 8.25 -1.54
CA PHE A 60 9.46 7.19 -0.53
C PHE A 60 9.54 7.81 0.86
N ASP A 61 8.40 7.90 1.54
CA ASP A 61 8.28 8.43 2.90
C ASP A 61 7.12 7.77 3.67
N ASN A 62 6.73 8.35 4.80
CA ASN A 62 5.69 7.80 5.67
C ASN A 62 4.29 8.40 5.44
N ALA A 63 4.06 9.15 4.36
CA ALA A 63 2.77 9.76 4.08
C ALA A 63 1.67 8.70 3.85
N TYR A 64 2.01 7.53 3.32
CA TYR A 64 1.11 6.40 3.21
C TYR A 64 0.40 6.08 4.53
N TYR A 65 1.13 5.99 5.66
CA TYR A 65 0.52 5.70 6.96
C TYR A 65 -0.35 6.84 7.47
N ARG A 66 0.02 8.10 7.22
CA ARG A 66 -0.82 9.26 7.52
C ARG A 66 -2.13 9.24 6.73
N ASN A 67 -2.07 8.79 5.46
CA ASN A 67 -3.26 8.61 4.64
C ASN A 67 -4.19 7.54 5.22
N LEU A 68 -3.67 6.39 5.69
CA LEU A 68 -4.49 5.33 6.29
C LEU A 68 -5.19 5.82 7.56
N ILE A 69 -4.49 6.53 8.44
CA ILE A 69 -5.08 7.13 9.65
C ILE A 69 -6.17 8.14 9.29
N ALA A 70 -5.99 8.91 8.22
CA ALA A 70 -6.98 9.86 7.72
C ALA A 70 -8.10 9.22 6.87
N ARG A 71 -8.19 7.87 6.83
CA ARG A 71 -9.15 7.10 6.01
C ARG A 71 -9.06 7.38 4.49
N ARG A 72 -7.83 7.62 4.03
CA ARG A 72 -7.47 7.93 2.64
C ARG A 72 -6.64 6.83 1.97
N GLY A 73 -6.74 5.60 2.46
CA GLY A 73 -6.18 4.44 1.76
C GLY A 73 -6.91 4.23 0.43
N LEU A 74 -6.18 4.11 -0.67
CA LEU A 74 -6.78 3.94 -1.99
C LEU A 74 -7.42 2.56 -2.15
N LEU A 75 -6.75 1.51 -1.68
CA LEU A 75 -7.24 0.14 -1.74
C LEU A 75 -7.94 -0.25 -0.43
N ILE A 76 -8.92 -1.13 -0.52
CA ILE A 76 -9.55 -1.75 0.67
C ILE A 76 -8.49 -2.48 1.50
N SER A 77 -7.61 -3.25 0.84
CA SER A 77 -6.52 -3.97 1.50
C SER A 77 -5.55 -3.07 2.29
N ASP A 78 -5.36 -1.83 1.84
CA ASP A 78 -4.54 -0.85 2.56
C ASP A 78 -5.29 -0.31 3.77
N GLN A 79 -6.55 0.10 3.58
CA GLN A 79 -7.34 0.68 4.66
C GLN A 79 -7.59 -0.31 5.80
N THR A 80 -7.79 -1.60 5.49
CA THR A 80 -7.98 -2.65 6.51
C THR A 80 -6.77 -2.85 7.43
N LEU A 81 -5.62 -2.30 7.10
CA LEU A 81 -4.46 -2.30 8.00
C LEU A 81 -4.65 -1.40 9.22
N TYR A 82 -5.52 -0.38 9.12
CA TYR A 82 -5.85 0.53 10.22
C TYR A 82 -7.36 0.49 10.50
N CYS A 83 -7.74 -0.30 11.52
CA CYS A 83 -9.14 -0.54 11.87
C CYS A 83 -9.60 0.18 13.14
N GLY A 84 -8.71 0.88 13.86
CA GLY A 84 -9.05 1.64 15.06
C GLY A 84 -9.15 0.80 16.34
N GLY A 85 -8.13 0.03 16.71
CA GLY A 85 -8.11 -0.66 18.01
C GLY A 85 -7.22 -1.89 18.16
N GLY A 86 -6.30 -2.16 17.21
CA GLY A 86 -5.42 -3.32 17.28
C GLY A 86 -3.95 -3.00 17.61
N LEU A 87 -3.15 -4.02 17.93
CA LEU A 87 -1.69 -3.88 18.06
C LEU A 87 -1.04 -3.34 16.78
N GLN A 88 -1.65 -3.61 15.63
CA GLN A 88 -1.20 -3.15 14.34
C GLN A 88 -1.37 -1.63 14.20
N ASP A 89 -2.42 -1.06 14.77
CA ASP A 89 -2.71 0.38 14.72
C ASP A 89 -1.61 1.19 15.42
N ASN A 90 -1.10 0.71 16.57
CA ASN A 90 0.03 1.33 17.26
C ASN A 90 1.27 1.42 16.36
N LEU A 91 1.51 0.40 15.54
CA LEU A 91 2.63 0.39 14.59
C LEU A 91 2.40 1.39 13.44
N MET A 92 1.14 1.49 12.97
CA MET A 92 0.75 2.49 11.96
C MET A 92 0.94 3.92 12.47
N GLU A 93 0.49 4.19 13.69
CA GLU A 93 0.65 5.48 14.35
C GLU A 93 2.14 5.82 14.53
N MET A 94 2.95 4.85 14.97
CA MET A 94 4.39 5.03 15.10
C MET A 94 5.02 5.38 13.75
N TYR A 95 4.72 4.65 12.68
CA TYR A 95 5.28 4.94 11.36
C TYR A 95 4.76 6.26 10.78
N SER A 96 3.51 6.65 11.07
CA SER A 96 2.97 7.93 10.63
C SER A 96 3.70 9.12 11.27
N ALA A 97 4.19 8.95 12.51
CA ALA A 97 4.90 9.97 13.27
C ALA A 97 6.42 9.96 13.00
N ASP A 98 7.02 8.79 12.78
CA ASP A 98 8.47 8.60 12.62
C ASP A 98 8.79 7.90 11.28
N GLY A 99 9.09 8.72 10.25
CA GLY A 99 9.48 8.21 8.93
C GLY A 99 10.83 7.47 8.92
N GLU A 100 11.74 7.77 9.86
CA GLU A 100 13.01 7.05 9.96
C GLU A 100 12.81 5.66 10.54
N ALA A 101 11.92 5.51 11.54
CA ALA A 101 11.54 4.20 12.06
C ALA A 101 10.92 3.34 10.95
N PHE A 102 10.00 3.91 10.17
CA PHE A 102 9.43 3.23 9.00
C PHE A 102 10.54 2.78 8.02
N ALA A 103 11.41 3.69 7.60
CA ALA A 103 12.45 3.36 6.62
C ALA A 103 13.40 2.25 7.10
N ARG A 104 13.81 2.29 8.39
CA ARG A 104 14.65 1.24 8.99
C ARG A 104 13.95 -0.12 9.00
N ASP A 105 12.68 -0.16 9.38
CA ASP A 105 11.93 -1.41 9.49
C ASP A 105 11.53 -1.94 8.13
N PHE A 106 11.24 -1.06 7.17
CA PHE A 106 11.03 -1.43 5.77
C PHE A 106 12.27 -2.11 5.18
N ALA A 107 13.45 -1.51 5.34
CA ALA A 107 14.71 -2.09 4.86
C ALA A 107 14.95 -3.48 5.46
N LYS A 108 14.78 -3.64 6.79
CA LYS A 108 14.89 -4.94 7.45
C LYS A 108 13.88 -5.97 6.92
N ALA A 109 12.63 -5.53 6.69
CA ALA A 109 11.57 -6.40 6.18
C ALA A 109 11.85 -6.85 4.74
N MET A 110 12.37 -5.95 3.89
CA MET A 110 12.78 -6.28 2.51
C MET A 110 13.91 -7.32 2.48
N VAL A 111 14.94 -7.17 3.33
CA VAL A 111 16.00 -8.16 3.45
C VAL A 111 15.45 -9.52 3.91
N LYS A 112 14.54 -9.53 4.91
CA LYS A 112 13.89 -10.76 5.37
C LYS A 112 13.08 -11.41 4.26
N MET A 113 12.31 -10.64 3.50
CA MET A 113 11.51 -11.13 2.38
C MET A 113 12.41 -11.74 1.29
N GLY A 114 13.51 -11.06 0.92
CA GLY A 114 14.47 -11.56 -0.07
C GLY A 114 15.19 -12.85 0.35
N ASN A 115 15.25 -13.13 1.65
CA ASN A 115 15.85 -14.36 2.19
C ASN A 115 14.83 -15.47 2.47
N VAL A 116 13.55 -15.30 2.11
CA VAL A 116 12.56 -16.38 2.22
C VAL A 116 12.89 -17.46 1.20
N PRO A 117 13.18 -18.69 1.64
CA PRO A 117 13.50 -19.76 0.71
C PRO A 117 12.26 -20.13 -0.11
N PRO A 118 12.43 -20.55 -1.36
CA PRO A 118 11.34 -21.09 -2.15
C PRO A 118 10.77 -22.35 -1.48
N PRO A 119 9.47 -22.69 -1.72
CA PRO A 119 8.88 -23.91 -1.20
C PRO A 119 9.69 -25.14 -1.65
N MET A 120 9.93 -26.10 -0.74
CA MET A 120 10.80 -27.26 -0.97
C MET A 120 10.38 -28.14 -2.18
N ALA A 121 9.15 -28.03 -2.64
CA ALA A 121 8.63 -28.80 -3.79
C ALA A 121 8.83 -28.09 -5.15
N MET A 122 9.36 -26.87 -5.18
CA MET A 122 9.58 -26.14 -6.44
C MET A 122 11.03 -26.30 -6.89
N PRO A 123 11.26 -26.65 -8.18
CA PRO A 123 12.60 -26.60 -8.73
C PRO A 123 13.13 -25.17 -8.68
N VAL A 124 14.30 -25.01 -8.12
CA VAL A 124 14.98 -23.70 -8.05
C VAL A 124 16.02 -23.63 -9.16
N GLU A 125 16.10 -22.46 -9.77
CA GLU A 125 17.04 -22.14 -10.82
C GLU A 125 17.90 -20.94 -10.38
N MET A 126 19.20 -21.09 -10.47
CA MET A 126 20.12 -19.94 -10.31
C MET A 126 20.26 -19.25 -11.66
N ARG A 127 19.54 -18.15 -11.84
CA ARG A 127 19.54 -17.39 -13.09
C ARG A 127 20.77 -16.50 -13.24
N LEU A 128 21.34 -16.49 -14.42
CA LEU A 128 22.40 -15.55 -14.79
C LEU A 128 21.83 -14.12 -14.96
N MET A 129 20.60 -14.03 -15.49
CA MET A 129 19.83 -12.79 -15.59
C MET A 129 18.50 -13.00 -14.89
N CYS A 130 18.16 -12.14 -13.91
CA CYS A 130 16.94 -12.30 -13.09
C CYS A 130 15.65 -12.34 -13.91
N SER A 131 15.60 -11.66 -15.06
CA SER A 131 14.41 -11.54 -15.91
C SER A 131 14.20 -12.70 -16.88
N THR A 132 15.17 -13.60 -17.05
CA THR A 132 15.13 -14.66 -18.07
C THR A 132 15.51 -16.01 -17.45
N ALA A 133 14.74 -17.05 -17.75
CA ALA A 133 15.13 -18.42 -17.44
C ALA A 133 16.38 -18.81 -18.24
N ASN A 134 17.28 -19.65 -17.67
CA ASN A 134 18.48 -20.16 -18.37
C ASN A 134 18.10 -21.13 -19.46
#